data_c72e757e63530531d79edcfbbe54315a
#
_entry.id   c72e757e63530531d79edcfbbe54315a
#
_cell.length_a   1.000
_cell.length_b   1.000
_cell.length_c   1.000
_cell.angle_alpha   90.00
_cell.angle_beta   90.00
_cell.angle_gamma   90.00
#
_symmetry.space_group_name_H-M   'P 1'
#
loop_
_entity.id
_entity.type
_entity.pdbx_description
1 polymer ?
#
loop_
_entity_poly.entity_id
_entity_poly.type
_entity_poly.pdbx_seq_one_letter_code
_entity_poly.pdbx_strand_id
1 'polypeptide(L)'
;AVSSGDMLYFYRVLSDGDLELVSKKENAYAHYDHSSGAHYGTAPHHHIDACTTEDYVYTLYSGRSLKEHGLKCFQGNLIHVYDWEGKLVKKLQLDIDIKQMAVSKDNRKIYAIADLPDPVLVVFEL
;
A
#
# COMPACT_ATOMS: atom_id res chain seq x y z
N ALA A 1 7.48 1.73 0.59
CA ALA A 1 6.59 1.60 -0.58
C ALA A 1 6.76 2.82 -1.48
N VAL A 2 6.73 2.63 -2.77
CA VAL A 2 6.80 3.70 -3.77
C VAL A 2 5.48 3.72 -4.52
N SER A 3 4.71 4.80 -4.40
CA SER A 3 3.35 4.87 -4.94
C SER A 3 3.28 4.82 -6.48
N SER A 4 4.28 5.32 -7.17
CA SER A 4 4.35 5.34 -8.64
C SER A 4 4.89 4.06 -9.28
N GLY A 5 5.47 3.17 -8.49
CA GLY A 5 5.93 1.86 -8.92
C GLY A 5 5.33 0.76 -8.03
N ASP A 6 5.14 -0.44 -8.58
CA ASP A 6 4.75 -1.61 -7.80
C ASP A 6 6.00 -2.22 -7.15
N MET A 7 6.54 -1.52 -6.16
CA MET A 7 7.80 -1.87 -5.51
C MET A 7 7.67 -1.86 -3.99
N LEU A 8 8.17 -2.92 -3.36
CA LEU A 8 8.27 -3.07 -1.91
C LEU A 8 9.66 -3.58 -1.55
N TYR A 9 10.27 -2.96 -0.55
CA TYR A 9 11.56 -3.36 0.00
C TYR A 9 11.41 -3.65 1.49
N PHE A 10 11.90 -4.77 1.93
CA PHE A 10 11.90 -5.22 3.32
C PHE A 10 13.32 -5.14 3.87
N TYR A 11 13.50 -4.39 4.93
CA TYR A 11 14.79 -4.21 5.59
C TYR A 11 14.72 -4.67 7.04
N ARG A 12 15.82 -5.23 7.51
CA ARG A 12 16.08 -5.46 8.92
C ARG A 12 16.96 -4.32 9.44
N VAL A 13 16.58 -3.74 10.58
CA VAL A 13 17.42 -2.79 11.30
C VAL A 13 18.40 -3.58 12.16
N LEU A 14 19.69 -3.41 11.94
CA LEU A 14 20.76 -4.06 12.69
C LEU A 14 21.05 -3.31 14.00
N SER A 15 21.78 -3.96 14.93
CA SER A 15 22.08 -3.40 16.24
C SER A 15 22.93 -2.13 16.21
N ASP A 16 23.71 -1.91 15.15
CA ASP A 16 24.52 -0.71 14.87
C ASP A 16 23.73 0.41 14.18
N GLY A 17 22.45 0.15 13.81
CA GLY A 17 21.57 1.06 13.11
C GLY A 17 21.61 0.95 11.59
N ASP A 18 22.45 0.11 11.02
CA ASP A 18 22.49 -0.16 9.59
C ASP A 18 21.26 -0.95 9.13
N LEU A 19 20.99 -0.89 7.83
CA LEU A 19 19.85 -1.58 7.19
C LEU A 19 20.36 -2.74 6.34
N GLU A 20 19.84 -3.93 6.63
CA GLU A 20 20.06 -5.12 5.80
C GLU A 20 18.82 -5.38 4.93
N LEU A 21 18.99 -5.44 3.62
CA LEU A 21 17.92 -5.79 2.70
C LEU A 21 17.58 -7.28 2.85
N VAL A 22 16.36 -7.57 3.31
CA VAL A 22 15.85 -8.94 3.48
C VAL A 22 15.20 -9.43 2.19
N SER A 23 14.36 -8.60 1.57
CA SER A 23 13.61 -8.96 0.37
C SER A 23 13.21 -7.73 -0.41
N LYS A 24 13.06 -7.88 -1.72
CA LYS A 24 12.52 -6.85 -2.61
C LYS A 24 11.47 -7.43 -3.56
N LYS A 25 10.46 -6.63 -3.85
CA LYS A 25 9.43 -6.87 -4.87
C LYS A 25 9.48 -5.71 -5.85
N GLU A 26 9.76 -5.98 -7.10
CA GLU A 26 9.86 -4.99 -8.17
C GLU A 26 9.04 -5.50 -9.36
N ASN A 27 7.70 -5.35 -9.28
CA ASN A 27 6.79 -5.86 -10.31
C ASN A 27 6.60 -4.89 -11.45
N ALA A 28 6.60 -3.58 -11.17
CA ALA A 28 6.48 -2.53 -12.17
C ALA A 28 7.25 -1.27 -11.73
N TYR A 29 8.03 -0.72 -12.65
CA TYR A 29 8.72 0.55 -12.45
C TYR A 29 7.83 1.71 -12.91
N ALA A 30 8.00 2.87 -12.29
CA ALA A 30 7.38 4.10 -12.77
C ALA A 30 7.90 4.44 -14.17
N HIS A 31 7.01 4.61 -15.13
CA HIS A 31 7.36 5.09 -16.46
C HIS A 31 7.52 6.61 -16.44
N TYR A 32 8.75 7.08 -16.67
CA TYR A 32 9.03 8.48 -16.93
C TYR A 32 9.16 8.68 -18.43
N ASP A 33 8.34 9.55 -19.01
CA ASP A 33 8.56 10.05 -20.34
C ASP A 33 9.44 11.32 -20.25
N HIS A 34 10.69 11.19 -20.61
CA HIS A 34 11.65 12.29 -20.59
C HIS A 34 11.36 13.37 -21.64
N SER A 35 10.50 13.10 -22.62
CA SER A 35 10.19 14.03 -23.73
C SER A 35 9.15 15.09 -23.37
N SER A 36 8.28 14.83 -22.38
CA SER A 36 7.13 15.68 -22.06
C SER A 36 7.05 16.10 -20.59
N GLY A 37 8.07 15.81 -19.77
CA GLY A 37 8.00 16.00 -18.33
C GLY A 37 7.14 14.92 -17.64
N ALA A 38 7.04 14.98 -16.34
CA ALA A 38 6.44 13.91 -15.55
C ALA A 38 4.98 13.60 -15.94
N HIS A 39 4.73 12.41 -16.49
CA HIS A 39 3.39 11.86 -16.73
C HIS A 39 2.79 11.24 -15.47
N TYR A 40 2.79 11.98 -14.36
CA TYR A 40 2.18 11.49 -13.12
C TYR A 40 0.71 11.13 -13.27
N GLY A 41 0.01 11.74 -14.23
CA GLY A 41 -1.42 11.54 -14.42
C GLY A 41 -1.81 10.19 -15.01
N THR A 42 -0.93 9.53 -15.77
CA THR A 42 -1.23 8.26 -16.45
C THR A 42 -0.67 7.04 -15.72
N ALA A 43 0.36 7.23 -14.89
CA ALA A 43 0.94 6.14 -14.12
C ALA A 43 -0.02 5.69 -13.01
N PRO A 44 -0.28 4.38 -12.85
CA PRO A 44 -1.08 3.88 -11.74
C PRO A 44 -0.35 4.05 -10.42
N HIS A 45 -1.09 4.37 -9.37
CA HIS A 45 -0.61 4.29 -7.99
C HIS A 45 -0.80 2.86 -7.49
N HIS A 46 0.24 2.28 -6.91
CA HIS A 46 0.20 0.90 -6.44
C HIS A 46 -0.01 0.81 -4.94
N HIS A 47 1.05 0.82 -4.14
CA HIS A 47 0.97 0.78 -2.68
C HIS A 47 0.83 2.20 -2.13
N ILE A 48 -0.37 2.59 -1.73
CA ILE A 48 -0.70 3.96 -1.32
C ILE A 48 -0.63 4.18 0.19
N ASP A 49 -0.70 3.12 0.97
CA ASP A 49 -0.53 3.13 2.42
C ASP A 49 0.05 1.80 2.90
N ALA A 50 0.69 1.81 4.08
CA ALA A 50 1.22 0.61 4.70
C ALA A 50 1.23 0.71 6.22
N CYS A 51 0.92 -0.39 6.88
CA CYS A 51 1.08 -0.54 8.33
C CYS A 51 1.63 -1.94 8.67
N THR A 52 2.11 -2.09 9.88
CA THR A 52 2.76 -3.33 10.31
C THR A 52 2.27 -3.79 11.67
N THR A 53 2.36 -5.09 11.89
CA THR A 53 2.27 -5.74 13.20
C THR A 53 3.56 -6.53 13.46
N GLU A 54 3.63 -7.23 14.57
CA GLU A 54 4.77 -8.12 14.83
C GLU A 54 4.87 -9.25 13.79
N ASP A 55 3.72 -9.69 13.24
CA ASP A 55 3.66 -10.85 12.35
C ASP A 55 3.69 -10.48 10.87
N TYR A 56 3.10 -9.32 10.49
CA TYR A 56 2.80 -9.01 9.10
C TYR A 56 3.02 -7.56 8.71
N VAL A 57 3.21 -7.37 7.40
CA VAL A 57 3.20 -6.09 6.71
C VAL A 57 1.93 -6.02 5.84
N TYR A 58 1.11 -5.02 6.07
CA TYR A 58 -0.13 -4.76 5.33
C TYR A 58 0.10 -3.57 4.40
N THR A 59 -0.26 -3.71 3.13
CA THR A 59 -0.17 -2.61 2.17
C THR A 59 -1.52 -2.41 1.48
N LEU A 60 -1.99 -1.17 1.44
CA LEU A 60 -3.18 -0.79 0.70
C LEU A 60 -2.82 -0.57 -0.76
N TYR A 61 -3.48 -1.30 -1.65
CA TYR A 61 -3.21 -1.28 -3.08
C TYR A 61 -4.32 -0.56 -3.83
N SER A 62 -3.96 0.38 -4.71
CA SER A 62 -4.90 1.11 -5.55
C SER A 62 -4.97 0.56 -6.98
N GLY A 63 -3.87 0.56 -7.70
CA GLY A 63 -3.80 0.20 -9.13
C GLY A 63 -4.46 1.22 -10.06
N ARG A 64 -4.78 2.42 -9.58
CA ARG A 64 -5.55 3.46 -10.30
C ARG A 64 -4.67 4.63 -10.68
N SER A 65 -4.89 5.21 -11.86
CA SER A 65 -4.24 6.44 -12.31
C SER A 65 -5.07 7.69 -12.00
N LEU A 66 -4.40 8.82 -11.83
CA LEU A 66 -5.07 10.12 -11.64
C LEU A 66 -5.93 10.50 -12.85
N LYS A 67 -5.44 10.23 -14.07
CA LYS A 67 -6.14 10.56 -15.32
C LYS A 67 -7.49 9.85 -15.45
N GLU A 68 -7.57 8.59 -15.04
CA GLU A 68 -8.79 7.78 -15.20
C GLU A 68 -9.73 7.87 -14.00
N HIS A 69 -9.19 8.07 -12.80
CA HIS A 69 -9.93 7.94 -11.55
C HIS A 69 -9.95 9.22 -10.70
N GLY A 70 -9.25 10.29 -11.14
CA GLY A 70 -9.12 11.49 -10.32
C GLY A 70 -8.50 11.16 -8.95
N LEU A 71 -8.92 11.86 -7.91
CA LEU A 71 -8.40 11.67 -6.54
C LEU A 71 -8.68 10.27 -5.95
N LYS A 72 -9.56 9.48 -6.55
CA LYS A 72 -9.77 8.07 -6.17
C LYS A 72 -8.55 7.17 -6.44
N CYS A 73 -7.54 7.65 -7.18
CA CYS A 73 -6.26 6.95 -7.31
C CYS A 73 -5.50 6.83 -5.98
N PHE A 74 -5.82 7.69 -4.99
CA PHE A 74 -5.28 7.62 -3.63
C PHE A 74 -6.16 6.83 -2.66
N GLN A 75 -7.09 6.04 -3.19
CA GLN A 75 -7.95 5.14 -2.45
C GLN A 75 -7.85 3.74 -3.02
N GLY A 76 -8.16 2.74 -2.21
CA GLY A 76 -8.18 1.34 -2.64
C GLY A 76 -9.02 0.48 -1.70
N ASN A 77 -9.36 -0.71 -2.17
CA ASN A 77 -10.11 -1.69 -1.41
C ASN A 77 -9.45 -3.07 -1.40
N LEU A 78 -8.20 -3.13 -1.84
CA LEU A 78 -7.41 -4.36 -1.84
C LEU A 78 -6.20 -4.19 -0.91
N ILE A 79 -6.07 -5.08 0.06
CA ILE A 79 -4.93 -5.10 0.98
C ILE A 79 -4.09 -6.35 0.70
N HIS A 80 -2.81 -6.15 0.44
CA HIS A 80 -1.84 -7.23 0.38
C HIS A 80 -1.20 -7.42 1.75
N VAL A 81 -1.13 -8.66 2.21
CA VAL A 81 -0.53 -9.02 3.49
C VAL A 81 0.71 -9.88 3.23
N TYR A 82 1.85 -9.40 3.70
CA TYR A 82 3.14 -10.07 3.58
C TYR A 82 3.66 -10.50 4.95
N ASP A 83 4.44 -11.57 5.00
CA ASP A 83 5.29 -11.83 6.14
C ASP A 83 6.55 -10.94 6.11
N TRP A 84 7.36 -10.99 7.16
CA TRP A 84 8.58 -10.17 7.26
C TRP A 84 9.72 -10.62 6.34
N GLU A 85 9.62 -11.79 5.70
CA GLU A 85 10.50 -12.23 4.62
C GLU A 85 10.05 -11.70 3.24
N GLY A 86 8.93 -10.98 3.19
CA GLY A 86 8.38 -10.39 1.96
C GLY A 86 7.56 -11.37 1.13
N LYS A 87 7.16 -12.52 1.67
CA LYS A 87 6.25 -13.45 1.01
C LYS A 87 4.81 -12.96 1.14
N LEU A 88 4.07 -12.91 0.03
CA LEU A 88 2.63 -12.63 0.04
C LEU A 88 1.90 -13.80 0.72
N VAL A 89 1.27 -13.51 1.87
CA VAL A 89 0.53 -14.50 2.66
C VAL A 89 -0.92 -14.57 2.22
N LYS A 90 -1.57 -13.41 2.06
CA LYS A 90 -2.98 -13.30 1.64
C LYS A 90 -3.29 -11.94 1.06
N LYS A 91 -4.43 -11.86 0.38
CA LYS A 91 -5.06 -10.61 -0.05
C LYS A 91 -6.43 -10.47 0.63
N LEU A 92 -6.73 -9.27 1.09
CA LEU A 92 -8.02 -8.94 1.69
C LEU A 92 -8.75 -7.97 0.77
N GLN A 93 -9.96 -8.34 0.35
CA GLN A 93 -10.82 -7.48 -0.44
C GLN A 93 -11.84 -6.82 0.48
N LEU A 94 -11.82 -5.49 0.54
CA LEU A 94 -12.80 -4.70 1.29
C LEU A 94 -14.01 -4.41 0.39
N ASP A 95 -15.15 -4.13 1.01
CA ASP A 95 -16.40 -3.77 0.34
C ASP A 95 -16.48 -2.26 0.00
N ILE A 96 -15.60 -1.45 0.57
CA ILE A 96 -15.48 -0.01 0.30
C ILE A 96 -14.04 0.40 0.06
N ASP A 97 -13.86 1.51 -0.64
CA ASP A 97 -12.55 2.14 -0.78
C ASP A 97 -12.15 2.85 0.52
N ILE A 98 -10.90 2.69 0.90
CA ILE A 98 -10.27 3.39 2.03
C ILE A 98 -9.02 4.13 1.57
N LYS A 99 -8.55 5.09 2.32
CA LYS A 99 -7.35 5.88 2.00
C LYS A 99 -6.21 5.72 2.98
N GLN A 100 -6.48 5.33 4.19
CA GLN A 100 -5.49 5.05 5.24
C GLN A 100 -5.98 3.92 6.13
N MET A 101 -5.04 3.19 6.73
CA MET A 101 -5.39 2.08 7.60
C MET A 101 -4.39 1.89 8.74
N ALA A 102 -4.86 1.27 9.80
CA ALA A 102 -4.07 0.68 10.87
C ALA A 102 -4.64 -0.68 11.22
N VAL A 103 -3.78 -1.62 11.60
CA VAL A 103 -4.19 -2.97 12.00
C VAL A 103 -3.96 -3.15 13.50
N SER A 104 -4.91 -3.81 14.18
CA SER A 104 -4.75 -4.17 15.59
C SER A 104 -3.58 -5.13 15.78
N LYS A 105 -2.92 -5.06 16.95
CA LYS A 105 -1.74 -5.90 17.28
C LYS A 105 -2.01 -7.40 17.17
N ASP A 106 -3.25 -7.82 17.40
CA ASP A 106 -3.69 -9.22 17.30
C ASP A 106 -4.10 -9.64 15.88
N ASN A 107 -3.93 -8.77 14.88
CA ASN A 107 -4.29 -8.98 13.48
C ASN A 107 -5.78 -9.27 13.23
N ARG A 108 -6.69 -8.83 14.12
CA ARG A 108 -8.12 -9.13 14.02
C ARG A 108 -8.97 -7.99 13.51
N LYS A 109 -8.47 -6.75 13.55
CA LYS A 109 -9.23 -5.56 13.13
C LYS A 109 -8.39 -4.67 12.24
N ILE A 110 -9.05 -4.10 11.24
CA ILE A 110 -8.53 -2.98 10.46
C ILE A 110 -9.34 -1.75 10.80
N TYR A 111 -8.68 -0.70 11.24
CA TYR A 111 -9.23 0.65 11.41
C TYR A 111 -8.84 1.44 10.18
N ALA A 112 -9.79 2.04 9.49
CA ALA A 112 -9.52 2.73 8.25
C ALA A 112 -10.30 4.04 8.12
N ILE A 113 -9.79 4.94 7.29
CA ILE A 113 -10.49 6.16 6.89
C ILE A 113 -11.06 5.96 5.50
N ALA A 114 -12.37 6.15 5.37
CA ALA A 114 -13.10 6.13 4.11
C ALA A 114 -13.83 7.47 3.89
N ASP A 115 -14.08 7.85 2.63
CA ASP A 115 -14.92 9.01 2.29
C ASP A 115 -16.33 8.52 1.91
N LEU A 116 -17.35 8.78 2.79
CA LEU A 116 -18.75 8.31 2.63
C LEU A 116 -19.80 9.40 2.92
N PRO A 117 -19.94 10.51 2.17
CA PRO A 117 -18.98 11.19 1.30
C PRO A 117 -17.89 11.92 2.09
N ASP A 118 -18.14 12.24 3.35
CA ASP A 118 -17.16 12.86 4.27
C ASP A 118 -16.25 11.80 4.88
N PRO A 119 -15.04 12.19 5.36
CA PRO A 119 -14.14 11.26 6.02
C PRO A 119 -14.76 10.64 7.27
N VAL A 120 -14.81 9.33 7.33
CA VAL A 120 -15.31 8.55 8.47
C VAL A 120 -14.32 7.46 8.86
N LEU A 121 -14.29 7.13 10.15
CA LEU A 121 -13.57 5.96 10.65
C LEU A 121 -14.46 4.72 10.47
N VAL A 122 -13.94 3.72 9.79
CA VAL A 122 -14.58 2.41 9.62
C VAL A 122 -13.72 1.32 10.24
N VAL A 123 -14.36 0.24 10.69
CA VAL A 123 -13.68 -0.91 11.29
C VAL A 123 -14.12 -2.18 10.58
N PHE A 124 -13.13 -2.95 10.14
CA PHE A 124 -13.35 -4.28 9.57
C PHE A 124 -12.86 -5.34 10.57
N GLU A 125 -13.69 -6.34 10.79
CA GLU A 125 -13.30 -7.56 11.52
C GLU A 125 -12.68 -8.57 10.54
N LEU A 126 -11.54 -9.12 10.91
CA LEU A 126 -10.80 -10.09 10.11
C LEU A 126 -11.02 -11.53 10.56
#